data_cd7d32335ee83400e5ed43889b089393
#
_entry.id   cd7d32335ee83400e5ed43889b089393
#
_cell.length_a   1.000
_cell.length_b   1.000
_cell.length_c   1.000
_cell.angle_alpha   90.00
_cell.angle_beta   90.00
_cell.angle_gamma   90.00
#
_symmetry.space_group_name_H-M   'P 1'
#
loop_
_entity.id
_entity.type
_entity.pdbx_description
1 polymer ?
#
loop_
_entity_poly.entity_id
_entity_poly.type
_entity_poly.pdbx_seq_one_letter_code
_entity_poly.pdbx_strand_id
1 'polypeptide(L)'
;VAQAKNIVAEAERIKDIVDQDKGYIGGDYTLGIIPTVMPTLLPMFLNAFIKKYPKVNLIIKEQSTQTMIKNIMDGHLDAGIAATPLEIEFIKERPLYYEPFVGYVPKNHRLAAENELTTSDLDVNDVLLLQDGHCFREGVINLCKASKNLRGEHFKIESGSFETLVSLADEGMGMTLLPYLNTLHLDKEKTINLK
;
A
#
# COMPACT_ATOMS: atom_id res chain seq x y z
N VAL A 1 19.24 -9.69 -25.36
CA VAL A 1 19.53 -8.55 -24.47
C VAL A 1 18.99 -8.82 -23.05
N ALA A 2 17.75 -9.28 -22.85
CA ALA A 2 17.17 -9.55 -21.52
C ALA A 2 17.93 -10.67 -20.78
N GLN A 3 18.18 -11.82 -21.42
CA GLN A 3 18.93 -12.93 -20.82
C GLN A 3 20.37 -12.56 -20.43
N ALA A 4 21.04 -11.71 -21.19
CA ALA A 4 22.38 -11.24 -20.84
C ALA A 4 22.36 -10.36 -19.58
N LYS A 5 21.36 -9.54 -19.41
CA LYS A 5 21.17 -8.75 -18.17
C LYS A 5 20.91 -9.65 -16.96
N ASN A 6 20.08 -10.68 -17.11
CA ASN A 6 19.83 -11.64 -16.04
C ASN A 6 21.10 -12.40 -15.63
N ILE A 7 21.94 -12.80 -16.59
CA ILE A 7 23.22 -13.45 -16.29
C ILE A 7 24.16 -12.52 -15.51
N VAL A 8 24.24 -11.26 -15.89
CA VAL A 8 25.05 -10.25 -15.16
C VAL A 8 24.52 -10.05 -13.75
N ALA A 9 23.21 -9.89 -13.58
CA ALA A 9 22.57 -9.72 -12.27
C ALA A 9 22.80 -10.96 -11.37
N GLU A 10 22.71 -12.17 -11.92
CA GLU A 10 23.01 -13.40 -11.17
C GLU A 10 24.51 -13.52 -10.81
N ALA A 11 25.40 -13.06 -11.68
CA ALA A 11 26.84 -13.04 -11.38
C ALA A 11 27.19 -12.03 -10.24
N GLU A 12 26.51 -10.89 -10.21
CA GLU A 12 26.63 -9.92 -9.11
C GLU A 12 26.08 -10.50 -7.79
N ARG A 13 24.95 -11.20 -7.83
CA ARG A 13 24.38 -11.93 -6.69
C ARG A 13 25.33 -12.96 -6.08
N ILE A 14 26.11 -13.68 -6.92
CA ILE A 14 27.12 -14.63 -6.43
C ILE A 14 28.17 -13.93 -5.57
N LYS A 15 28.59 -12.72 -5.97
CA LYS A 15 29.51 -11.91 -5.19
C LYS A 15 28.91 -11.51 -3.84
N ASP A 16 27.64 -11.09 -3.84
CA ASP A 16 26.93 -10.71 -2.62
C ASP A 16 26.78 -11.90 -1.65
N ILE A 17 26.51 -13.09 -2.16
CA ILE A 17 26.42 -14.34 -1.36
C ILE A 17 27.79 -14.65 -0.72
N VAL A 18 28.88 -14.54 -1.47
CA VAL A 18 30.24 -14.78 -0.95
C VAL A 18 30.63 -13.75 0.10
N ASP A 19 30.20 -12.50 -0.06
CA ASP A 19 30.45 -11.44 0.90
C ASP A 19 29.59 -11.59 2.16
N GLN A 20 28.35 -12.09 2.04
CA GLN A 20 27.49 -12.46 3.17
C GLN A 20 28.06 -13.62 4.01
N ASP A 21 28.62 -14.63 3.39
CA ASP A 21 29.31 -15.74 4.08
C ASP A 21 30.53 -15.26 4.90
N LYS A 22 31.11 -14.12 4.50
CA LYS A 22 32.18 -13.44 5.25
C LYS A 22 31.67 -12.45 6.29
N GLY A 23 30.34 -12.36 6.52
CA GLY A 23 29.72 -11.44 7.44
C GLY A 23 29.64 -9.99 6.93
N TYR A 24 29.89 -9.75 5.64
CA TYR A 24 29.74 -8.45 5.02
C TYR A 24 28.29 -8.26 4.52
N ILE A 25 27.61 -7.25 5.04
CA ILE A 25 26.29 -6.82 4.56
C ILE A 25 26.46 -5.41 3.97
N GLY A 26 26.43 -5.29 2.64
CA GLY A 26 26.61 -4.04 1.92
C GLY A 26 26.27 -4.19 0.44
N GLY A 27 26.41 -3.11 -0.32
CA GLY A 27 26.05 -3.05 -1.75
C GLY A 27 24.76 -2.32 -2.01
N ASP A 28 24.32 -2.30 -3.26
CA ASP A 28 23.07 -1.66 -3.68
C ASP A 28 21.88 -2.58 -3.38
N TYR A 29 20.81 -2.01 -2.82
CA TYR A 29 19.56 -2.72 -2.57
C TYR A 29 18.39 -1.84 -2.99
N THR A 30 17.63 -2.28 -3.98
CA THR A 30 16.51 -1.53 -4.54
C THR A 30 15.19 -2.09 -4.02
N LEU A 31 14.48 -1.29 -3.23
CA LEU A 31 13.20 -1.64 -2.61
C LEU A 31 12.06 -0.87 -3.27
N GLY A 32 11.07 -1.60 -3.78
CA GLY A 32 9.79 -1.01 -4.20
C GLY A 32 8.81 -0.92 -3.03
N ILE A 33 8.03 0.15 -2.95
CA ILE A 33 6.94 0.27 -1.97
C ILE A 33 5.72 0.84 -2.68
N ILE A 34 4.54 0.29 -2.41
CA ILE A 34 3.29 0.83 -2.99
C ILE A 34 2.94 2.19 -2.37
N PRO A 35 2.30 3.11 -3.14
CA PRO A 35 1.98 4.46 -2.69
C PRO A 35 1.14 4.51 -1.42
N THR A 36 0.24 3.55 -1.24
CA THR A 36 -0.68 3.50 -0.08
C THR A 36 0.01 3.15 1.25
N VAL A 37 1.20 2.56 1.20
CA VAL A 37 1.96 2.11 2.37
C VAL A 37 3.19 2.97 2.62
N MET A 38 3.80 3.51 1.56
CA MET A 38 5.06 4.23 1.65
C MET A 38 5.05 5.41 2.64
N PRO A 39 4.05 6.32 2.65
CA PRO A 39 4.08 7.48 3.54
C PRO A 39 4.09 7.12 5.02
N THR A 40 3.45 6.02 5.39
CA THR A 40 3.31 5.60 6.80
C THR A 40 4.41 4.65 7.24
N LEU A 41 4.73 3.64 6.44
CA LEU A 41 5.66 2.58 6.82
C LEU A 41 7.13 3.00 6.69
N LEU A 42 7.51 3.72 5.63
CA LEU A 42 8.89 4.08 5.38
C LEU A 42 9.53 4.88 6.53
N PRO A 43 8.90 5.92 7.09
CA PRO A 43 9.46 6.66 8.22
C PRO A 43 9.68 5.79 9.47
N MET A 44 8.89 4.72 9.65
CA MET A 44 8.98 3.87 10.85
C MET A 44 10.26 3.04 10.90
N PHE A 45 10.81 2.65 9.76
CA PHE A 45 11.99 1.76 9.75
C PHE A 45 13.25 2.35 9.15
N LEU A 46 13.14 3.37 8.28
CA LEU A 46 14.27 3.86 7.47
C LEU A 46 15.50 4.26 8.31
N ASN A 47 15.29 5.04 9.36
CA ASN A 47 16.38 5.47 10.23
C ASN A 47 17.08 4.30 10.95
N ALA A 48 16.29 3.32 11.40
CA ALA A 48 16.83 2.13 12.05
C ALA A 48 17.59 1.25 11.05
N PHE A 49 17.07 1.13 9.83
CA PHE A 49 17.72 0.37 8.76
C PHE A 49 19.09 0.97 8.38
N ILE A 50 19.15 2.28 8.10
CA ILE A 50 20.39 2.97 7.71
C ILE A 50 21.47 2.85 8.81
N LYS A 51 21.07 2.99 10.08
CA LYS A 51 22.00 2.84 11.21
C LYS A 51 22.51 1.41 11.35
N LYS A 52 21.65 0.43 11.12
CA LYS A 52 21.99 -0.99 11.27
C LYS A 52 22.84 -1.52 10.11
N TYR A 53 22.61 -1.01 8.90
CA TYR A 53 23.26 -1.46 7.67
C TYR A 53 23.94 -0.31 6.92
N PRO A 54 24.99 0.33 7.51
CA PRO A 54 25.59 1.56 6.97
C PRO A 54 26.34 1.36 5.65
N LYS A 55 26.57 0.10 5.24
CA LYS A 55 27.25 -0.24 3.98
C LYS A 55 26.26 -0.61 2.86
N VAL A 56 24.96 -0.63 3.14
CA VAL A 56 23.91 -0.84 2.15
C VAL A 56 23.52 0.51 1.56
N ASN A 57 23.62 0.64 0.26
CA ASN A 57 23.05 1.76 -0.50
C ASN A 57 21.60 1.43 -0.82
N LEU A 58 20.67 1.88 0.03
CA LEU A 58 19.24 1.60 -0.12
C LEU A 58 18.61 2.58 -1.11
N ILE A 59 18.11 2.05 -2.23
CA ILE A 59 17.36 2.78 -3.25
C ILE A 59 15.88 2.45 -3.09
N ILE A 60 15.05 3.45 -2.77
CA ILE A 60 13.61 3.27 -2.57
C ILE A 60 12.85 3.83 -3.75
N LYS A 61 11.92 3.03 -4.31
CA LYS A 61 11.07 3.41 -5.44
C LYS A 61 9.61 3.25 -5.08
N GLU A 62 8.84 4.32 -5.18
CA GLU A 62 7.38 4.25 -5.11
C GLU A 62 6.83 3.74 -6.44
N GLN A 63 6.05 2.66 -6.41
CA GLN A 63 5.54 2.00 -7.61
C GLN A 63 4.22 1.29 -7.32
N SER A 64 3.36 1.20 -8.35
CA SER A 64 2.19 0.34 -8.29
C SER A 64 2.59 -1.13 -8.19
N THR A 65 1.70 -1.96 -7.64
CA THR A 65 1.95 -3.42 -7.49
C THR A 65 2.33 -4.07 -8.82
N GLN A 66 1.64 -3.75 -9.91
CA GLN A 66 1.93 -4.32 -11.23
C GLN A 66 3.32 -3.94 -11.73
N THR A 67 3.70 -2.67 -11.59
CA THR A 67 5.05 -2.19 -11.97
C THR A 67 6.12 -2.85 -11.11
N MET A 68 5.86 -3.00 -9.82
CA MET A 68 6.76 -3.65 -8.87
C MET A 68 6.99 -5.12 -9.22
N ILE A 69 5.93 -5.88 -9.48
CA ILE A 69 6.01 -7.28 -9.92
C ILE A 69 6.89 -7.40 -11.16
N LYS A 70 6.62 -6.59 -12.19
CA LYS A 70 7.42 -6.58 -13.41
C LYS A 70 8.89 -6.29 -13.12
N ASN A 71 9.18 -5.26 -12.31
CA ASN A 71 10.55 -4.87 -11.99
C ASN A 71 11.30 -5.91 -11.14
N ILE A 72 10.61 -6.66 -10.29
CA ILE A 72 11.19 -7.82 -9.58
C ILE A 72 11.54 -8.93 -10.58
N MET A 73 10.61 -9.27 -11.47
CA MET A 73 10.85 -10.30 -12.50
C MET A 73 11.97 -9.93 -13.49
N ASP A 74 12.09 -8.65 -13.81
CA ASP A 74 13.14 -8.11 -14.70
C ASP A 74 14.49 -7.90 -13.98
N GLY A 75 14.58 -8.15 -12.65
CA GLY A 75 15.78 -7.95 -11.86
C GLY A 75 16.13 -6.47 -11.59
N HIS A 76 15.18 -5.56 -11.73
CA HIS A 76 15.34 -4.13 -11.46
C HIS A 76 14.95 -3.73 -10.04
N LEU A 77 14.37 -4.65 -9.26
CA LEU A 77 14.09 -4.55 -7.83
C LEU A 77 14.51 -5.83 -7.14
N ASP A 78 15.10 -5.70 -5.97
CA ASP A 78 15.47 -6.82 -5.12
C ASP A 78 14.31 -7.31 -4.26
N ALA A 79 13.45 -6.38 -3.86
CA ALA A 79 12.24 -6.68 -3.10
C ALA A 79 11.15 -5.62 -3.30
N GLY A 80 9.93 -5.96 -2.86
CA GLY A 80 8.79 -5.04 -2.85
C GLY A 80 7.95 -5.18 -1.60
N ILE A 81 7.36 -4.07 -1.14
CA ILE A 81 6.36 -4.05 -0.08
C ILE A 81 5.01 -3.71 -0.71
N ALA A 82 4.08 -4.65 -0.63
CA ALA A 82 2.75 -4.56 -1.23
C ALA A 82 1.70 -5.23 -0.35
N ALA A 83 0.43 -5.00 -0.65
CA ALA A 83 -0.64 -5.81 -0.08
C ALA A 83 -0.64 -7.22 -0.71
N THR A 84 -0.85 -8.24 0.10
CA THR A 84 -0.86 -9.65 -0.28
C THR A 84 -2.21 -10.28 0.07
N PRO A 85 -2.61 -11.41 -0.56
CA PRO A 85 -1.84 -12.23 -1.50
C PRO A 85 -1.77 -11.65 -2.92
N LEU A 86 -0.65 -11.87 -3.62
CA LEU A 86 -0.48 -11.52 -5.03
C LEU A 86 -0.76 -12.72 -5.95
N GLU A 87 -0.64 -13.94 -5.41
CA GLU A 87 -0.87 -15.21 -6.10
C GLU A 87 -0.02 -15.40 -7.37
N ILE A 88 1.25 -14.95 -7.33
CA ILE A 88 2.19 -15.03 -8.45
C ILE A 88 3.22 -16.13 -8.19
N GLU A 89 3.25 -17.14 -9.04
CA GLU A 89 4.02 -18.38 -8.88
C GLU A 89 5.51 -18.15 -8.58
N PHE A 90 6.13 -17.14 -9.20
CA PHE A 90 7.58 -16.89 -9.09
C PHE A 90 7.97 -15.85 -8.03
N ILE A 91 7.01 -15.28 -7.30
CA ILE A 91 7.26 -14.28 -6.26
C ILE A 91 7.07 -14.93 -4.88
N LYS A 92 8.14 -14.88 -4.09
CA LYS A 92 8.08 -15.34 -2.70
C LYS A 92 7.52 -14.24 -1.82
N GLU A 93 6.34 -14.47 -1.27
CA GLU A 93 5.70 -13.57 -0.33
C GLU A 93 6.06 -13.90 1.12
N ARG A 94 6.25 -12.86 1.94
CA ARG A 94 6.42 -12.97 3.38
C ARG A 94 5.59 -11.90 4.06
N PRO A 95 4.61 -12.24 4.92
CA PRO A 95 3.86 -11.25 5.68
C PRO A 95 4.80 -10.47 6.61
N LEU A 96 4.71 -9.15 6.55
CA LEU A 96 5.42 -8.23 7.46
C LEU A 96 4.54 -7.87 8.66
N TYR A 97 3.27 -7.54 8.39
CA TYR A 97 2.27 -7.21 9.41
C TYR A 97 0.88 -7.37 8.81
N TYR A 98 -0.12 -7.38 9.68
CA TYR A 98 -1.53 -7.35 9.32
C TYR A 98 -2.12 -6.02 9.76
N GLU A 99 -2.91 -5.41 8.91
CA GLU A 99 -3.45 -4.08 9.13
C GLU A 99 -4.98 -4.10 8.92
N PRO A 100 -5.77 -3.65 9.93
CA PRO A 100 -7.21 -3.57 9.77
C PRO A 100 -7.59 -2.36 8.91
N PHE A 101 -8.74 -2.46 8.26
CA PHE A 101 -9.43 -1.31 7.69
C PHE A 101 -10.15 -0.55 8.79
N VAL A 102 -10.11 0.77 8.73
CA VAL A 102 -10.81 1.68 9.64
C VAL A 102 -11.70 2.59 8.81
N GLY A 103 -12.98 2.69 9.16
CA GLY A 103 -13.91 3.60 8.51
C GLY A 103 -13.62 5.04 8.87
N TYR A 104 -13.56 5.93 7.88
CA TYR A 104 -13.61 7.37 8.07
C TYR A 104 -14.98 7.87 7.66
N VAL A 105 -15.83 8.20 8.64
CA VAL A 105 -17.25 8.52 8.46
C VAL A 105 -17.49 9.96 8.90
N PRO A 106 -17.74 10.90 7.97
CA PRO A 106 -17.99 12.29 8.32
C PRO A 106 -19.32 12.46 9.09
N LYS A 107 -19.43 13.54 9.85
CA LYS A 107 -20.56 13.79 10.76
C LYS A 107 -21.95 13.79 10.10
N ASN A 108 -21.99 14.11 8.81
CA ASN A 108 -23.24 14.18 8.05
C ASN A 108 -23.61 12.86 7.34
N HIS A 109 -22.80 11.82 7.51
CA HIS A 109 -23.04 10.53 6.87
C HIS A 109 -24.08 9.71 7.63
N ARG A 110 -24.85 8.85 6.94
CA ARG A 110 -25.87 7.97 7.55
C ARG A 110 -25.33 7.07 8.67
N LEU A 111 -24.04 6.70 8.61
CA LEU A 111 -23.36 5.85 9.59
C LEU A 111 -22.63 6.67 10.69
N ALA A 112 -22.79 7.99 10.75
CA ALA A 112 -22.08 8.83 11.70
C ALA A 112 -22.39 8.50 13.17
N ALA A 113 -23.59 8.00 13.44
CA ALA A 113 -24.05 7.63 14.81
C ALA A 113 -23.55 6.23 15.24
N GLU A 114 -23.06 5.43 14.32
CA GLU A 114 -22.53 4.10 14.63
C GLU A 114 -21.18 4.20 15.35
N ASN A 115 -20.95 3.34 16.33
CA ASN A 115 -19.66 3.26 17.03
C ASN A 115 -18.68 2.32 16.31
N GLU A 116 -19.19 1.31 15.64
CA GLU A 116 -18.41 0.31 14.91
C GLU A 116 -19.12 0.02 13.58
N LEU A 117 -18.33 -0.29 12.57
CA LEU A 117 -18.85 -0.66 11.25
C LEU A 117 -18.67 -2.16 11.02
N THR A 118 -19.67 -2.76 10.43
CA THR A 118 -19.61 -4.13 9.90
C THR A 118 -19.62 -4.11 8.37
N THR A 119 -19.19 -5.17 7.74
CA THR A 119 -19.26 -5.31 6.27
C THR A 119 -20.69 -5.17 5.74
N SER A 120 -21.70 -5.44 6.60
CA SER A 120 -23.12 -5.27 6.24
C SER A 120 -23.56 -3.80 6.14
N ASP A 121 -22.83 -2.88 6.70
CA ASP A 121 -23.11 -1.44 6.69
C ASP A 121 -22.53 -0.74 5.46
N LEU A 122 -21.53 -1.37 4.84
CA LEU A 122 -20.81 -0.80 3.71
C LEU A 122 -21.58 -0.96 2.39
N ASP A 123 -21.86 0.17 1.73
CA ASP A 123 -22.40 0.22 0.38
C ASP A 123 -21.34 0.90 -0.53
N VAL A 124 -21.01 0.26 -1.64
CA VAL A 124 -20.01 0.78 -2.57
C VAL A 124 -20.37 2.17 -3.11
N ASN A 125 -21.67 2.53 -3.15
CA ASN A 125 -22.11 3.86 -3.59
C ASN A 125 -21.85 4.98 -2.57
N ASP A 126 -21.58 4.62 -1.31
CA ASP A 126 -21.29 5.57 -0.23
C ASP A 126 -19.78 5.69 0.02
N VAL A 127 -18.97 4.81 -0.59
CA VAL A 127 -17.54 4.70 -0.30
C VAL A 127 -16.71 5.38 -1.38
N LEU A 128 -15.92 6.37 -1.00
CA LEU A 128 -14.90 6.98 -1.85
C LEU A 128 -13.71 6.01 -1.97
N LEU A 129 -13.32 5.70 -3.19
CA LEU A 129 -12.31 4.70 -3.51
C LEU A 129 -11.07 5.34 -4.12
N LEU A 130 -9.92 4.72 -3.87
CA LEU A 130 -8.71 5.03 -4.62
C LEU A 130 -8.89 4.66 -6.10
N GLN A 131 -8.06 5.26 -6.98
CA GLN A 131 -8.03 4.95 -8.40
C GLN A 131 -7.75 3.46 -8.67
N ASP A 132 -8.06 3.02 -9.88
CA ASP A 132 -7.77 1.66 -10.32
C ASP A 132 -6.25 1.35 -10.25
N GLY A 133 -5.92 0.08 -9.98
CA GLY A 133 -4.53 -0.40 -9.85
C GLY A 133 -3.95 -0.34 -8.43
N HIS A 134 -4.71 0.16 -7.46
CA HIS A 134 -4.37 0.03 -6.04
C HIS A 134 -5.00 -1.22 -5.44
N CYS A 135 -4.20 -2.14 -4.91
CA CYS A 135 -4.70 -3.36 -4.24
C CYS A 135 -5.67 -3.05 -3.10
N PHE A 136 -5.49 -1.91 -2.43
CA PHE A 136 -6.38 -1.45 -1.37
C PHE A 136 -7.81 -1.24 -1.89
N ARG A 137 -7.97 -0.67 -3.09
CA ARG A 137 -9.28 -0.49 -3.72
C ARG A 137 -10.04 -1.81 -3.87
N GLU A 138 -9.36 -2.83 -4.40
CA GLU A 138 -9.96 -4.16 -4.57
C GLU A 138 -10.37 -4.75 -3.22
N GLY A 139 -9.54 -4.61 -2.19
CA GLY A 139 -9.86 -5.01 -0.83
C GLY A 139 -11.13 -4.34 -0.30
N VAL A 140 -11.29 -3.03 -0.52
CA VAL A 140 -12.47 -2.27 -0.09
C VAL A 140 -13.72 -2.71 -0.87
N ILE A 141 -13.62 -2.85 -2.19
CA ILE A 141 -14.76 -3.31 -3.02
C ILE A 141 -15.23 -4.68 -2.57
N ASN A 142 -14.32 -5.59 -2.25
CA ASN A 142 -14.67 -6.94 -1.78
C ASN A 142 -15.35 -6.94 -0.39
N LEU A 143 -15.14 -5.92 0.42
CA LEU A 143 -15.81 -5.74 1.71
C LEU A 143 -17.22 -5.16 1.55
N CYS A 144 -17.47 -4.36 0.51
CA CYS A 144 -18.76 -3.73 0.27
C CYS A 144 -19.78 -4.73 -0.26
N LYS A 145 -21.05 -4.54 0.10
CA LYS A 145 -22.13 -5.25 -0.56
C LYS A 145 -22.16 -4.88 -2.04
N ALA A 146 -22.26 -5.89 -2.90
CA ALA A 146 -22.50 -5.68 -4.31
C ALA A 146 -23.85 -4.95 -4.49
N SER A 147 -23.81 -3.66 -4.75
CA SER A 147 -25.00 -2.91 -5.14
C SER A 147 -25.35 -3.28 -6.57
N LYS A 148 -26.59 -3.76 -6.80
CA LYS A 148 -27.10 -4.08 -8.14
C LYS A 148 -27.25 -2.84 -9.03
N ASN A 149 -27.22 -1.64 -8.45
CA ASN A 149 -27.32 -0.36 -9.15
C ASN A 149 -26.14 0.51 -8.69
N LEU A 150 -25.07 0.50 -9.45
CA LEU A 150 -24.11 1.60 -9.41
C LEU A 150 -24.90 2.86 -9.76
N ARG A 151 -25.17 3.73 -8.79
CA ARG A 151 -25.71 5.06 -9.07
C ARG A 151 -24.73 5.72 -10.00
N GLY A 152 -25.22 6.22 -11.13
CA GLY A 152 -24.37 6.91 -12.09
C GLY A 152 -23.55 7.97 -11.37
N GLU A 153 -22.25 7.76 -11.36
CA GLU A 153 -21.33 8.71 -10.74
C GLU A 153 -21.44 10.04 -11.50
N HIS A 154 -21.87 11.09 -10.80
CA HIS A 154 -21.85 12.44 -11.38
C HIS A 154 -20.41 12.96 -11.55
N PHE A 155 -19.43 12.28 -10.93
CA PHE A 155 -18.00 12.54 -11.06
C PHE A 155 -17.22 11.23 -10.82
N LYS A 156 -16.07 11.11 -11.46
CA LYS A 156 -15.08 10.05 -11.24
C LYS A 156 -13.83 10.69 -10.63
N ILE A 157 -13.40 10.13 -9.50
CA ILE A 157 -12.14 10.55 -8.88
C ILE A 157 -11.08 9.52 -9.19
N GLU A 158 -9.97 9.97 -9.77
CA GLU A 158 -8.77 9.18 -9.96
C GLU A 158 -7.68 9.73 -9.05
N SER A 159 -7.66 9.27 -7.80
CA SER A 159 -6.68 9.67 -6.80
C SER A 159 -6.01 8.46 -6.17
N GLY A 160 -4.69 8.52 -5.99
CA GLY A 160 -3.91 7.55 -5.23
C GLY A 160 -3.71 7.97 -3.76
N SER A 161 -4.31 9.08 -3.31
CA SER A 161 -4.08 9.69 -2.00
C SER A 161 -5.26 9.49 -1.05
N PHE A 162 -4.99 8.92 0.13
CA PHE A 162 -5.97 8.86 1.22
C PHE A 162 -6.33 10.24 1.76
N GLU A 163 -5.40 11.20 1.76
CA GLU A 163 -5.66 12.58 2.18
C GLU A 163 -6.75 13.23 1.33
N THR A 164 -6.72 12.98 0.00
CA THR A 164 -7.77 13.44 -0.90
C THR A 164 -9.12 12.82 -0.55
N LEU A 165 -9.17 11.51 -0.29
CA LEU A 165 -10.43 10.84 0.06
C LEU A 165 -10.99 11.34 1.40
N VAL A 166 -10.13 11.55 2.39
CA VAL A 166 -10.52 12.13 3.70
C VAL A 166 -11.09 13.55 3.52
N SER A 167 -10.44 14.39 2.72
CA SER A 167 -10.90 15.75 2.47
C SER A 167 -12.25 15.78 1.76
N LEU A 168 -12.47 14.90 0.79
CA LEU A 168 -13.76 14.78 0.11
C LEU A 168 -14.86 14.22 1.02
N ALA A 169 -14.52 13.30 1.91
CA ALA A 169 -15.45 12.82 2.92
C ALA A 169 -15.87 13.94 3.86
N ASP A 170 -14.94 14.80 4.31
CA ASP A 170 -15.25 15.97 5.14
C ASP A 170 -16.21 16.94 4.46
N GLU A 171 -16.14 17.06 3.13
CA GLU A 171 -17.11 17.84 2.33
C GLU A 171 -18.46 17.12 2.11
N GLY A 172 -18.64 15.94 2.71
CA GLY A 172 -19.92 15.20 2.67
C GLY A 172 -20.15 14.40 1.39
N MET A 173 -19.10 14.10 0.62
CA MET A 173 -19.20 13.35 -0.65
C MET A 173 -19.29 11.84 -0.45
N GLY A 174 -19.23 11.35 0.79
CA GLY A 174 -19.29 9.94 1.15
C GLY A 174 -18.44 9.62 2.38
N MET A 175 -18.13 8.37 2.58
CA MET A 175 -17.15 7.89 3.56
C MET A 175 -15.96 7.24 2.84
N THR A 176 -14.90 6.93 3.56
CA THR A 176 -13.82 6.11 3.02
C THR A 176 -13.31 5.09 4.05
N LEU A 177 -12.61 4.09 3.58
CA LEU A 177 -11.85 3.18 4.43
C LEU A 177 -10.37 3.55 4.37
N LEU A 178 -9.69 3.48 5.49
CA LEU A 178 -8.26 3.78 5.62
C LEU A 178 -7.53 2.56 6.20
N PRO A 179 -6.28 2.31 5.80
CA PRO A 179 -5.40 1.44 6.57
C PRO A 179 -5.16 2.07 7.96
N TYR A 180 -5.07 1.25 8.98
CA TYR A 180 -4.89 1.73 10.36
C TYR A 180 -3.70 2.70 10.52
N LEU A 181 -2.55 2.41 9.91
CA LEU A 181 -1.38 3.28 10.00
C LEU A 181 -1.64 4.69 9.44
N ASN A 182 -2.51 4.83 8.45
CA ASN A 182 -2.89 6.13 7.91
C ASN A 182 -3.73 6.93 8.90
N THR A 183 -4.47 6.29 9.79
CA THR A 183 -5.28 6.97 10.81
C THR A 183 -4.42 7.64 11.88
N LEU A 184 -3.20 7.14 12.12
CA LEU A 184 -2.26 7.69 13.11
C LEU A 184 -1.73 9.08 12.75
N HIS A 185 -1.87 9.48 11.49
CA HIS A 185 -1.42 10.79 10.98
C HIS A 185 -2.55 11.81 10.85
N LEU A 186 -3.79 11.41 11.20
CA LEU A 186 -4.92 12.33 11.18
C LEU A 186 -4.88 13.30 12.35
N ASP A 187 -5.31 14.52 12.09
CA ASP A 187 -5.49 15.53 13.13
C ASP A 187 -6.54 15.08 14.16
N LYS A 188 -6.40 15.53 15.41
CA LYS A 188 -7.30 15.17 16.52
C LYS A 188 -8.78 15.39 16.20
N GLU A 189 -9.10 16.43 15.46
CA GLU A 189 -10.48 16.75 15.06
C GLU A 189 -11.05 15.69 14.10
N LYS A 190 -10.20 15.13 13.24
CA LYS A 190 -10.57 14.10 12.26
C LYS A 190 -10.65 12.70 12.87
N THR A 191 -9.94 12.44 13.96
CA THR A 191 -10.00 11.13 14.65
C THR A 191 -11.38 10.80 15.22
N ILE A 192 -12.24 11.80 15.45
CA ILE A 192 -13.64 11.61 15.89
C ILE A 192 -14.47 10.87 14.82
N ASN A 193 -14.09 10.97 13.57
CA ASN A 193 -14.78 10.36 12.44
C ASN A 193 -14.34 8.90 12.19
N LEU A 194 -13.41 8.36 12.98
CA LEU A 194 -12.96 6.96 12.86
C LEU A 194 -13.96 6.00 13.52
N LYS A 195 -14.23 4.87 12.83
CA LYS A 195 -15.17 3.83 13.26
C LYS A 195 -14.56 2.44 13.08
#